data_befa2a8da2e4b1fb49fc57946815a6f4
#
_entry.id   befa2a8da2e4b1fb49fc57946815a6f4
#
_cell.length_a   1.000
_cell.length_b   1.000
_cell.length_c   1.000
_cell.angle_alpha   90.00
_cell.angle_beta   90.00
_cell.angle_gamma   90.00
#
_symmetry.space_group_name_H-M   'P 1'
#
loop_
_entity.id
_entity.type
_entity.pdbx_description
1 polymer ?
#
loop_
_entity_poly.entity_id
_entity_poly.type
_entity_poly.pdbx_seq_one_letter_code
_entity_poly.pdbx_strand_id
1 'polypeptide(L)'
;MPQSPVELLQHLIRIPSVNPDDKSGFRGGGELALAQSLAQWLEGPNCEVFLDEVKPGRPNLIARFAPMDGRPRILLGPHLDTVGVANMTIDPFSAEIRDGKIWGRGASDTKGPMAAMLWALRENAHLLRDMPVAVDFVAFMAEESGQWGSKHFAEHHGHHYTFAVIGEPTSLDIVYTTKGSLWATLEARGKAAHSSMPEKGENAVMKLARALGSLEKYLQLRLQAYEHPVLGHSTVNIGTFQGGTRANIVPDFAQAQLDIRITPQLSQQGGALLLLENAIREMALPLQIVNAHENPPMDTTLDHPVLQLLQLSREGTRTVGAPWFSDAAHLSRAGIPSICIGPGSIDQAHTEDEFIKIDDLLAGVEHFSRFISNLAR
;
A
#
# COMPACT_ATOMS: atom_id res chain seq x y z
N MET A 1 29.46 7.00 -1.14
CA MET A 1 28.29 7.42 -1.90
C MET A 1 28.12 6.50 -3.12
N PRO A 2 26.95 5.93 -3.38
CA PRO A 2 26.67 5.08 -4.55
C PRO A 2 27.00 5.80 -5.87
N GLN A 3 27.63 5.08 -6.81
CA GLN A 3 28.06 5.60 -8.11
C GLN A 3 27.18 5.09 -9.27
N SER A 4 26.23 4.20 -8.98
CA SER A 4 25.27 3.65 -9.94
C SER A 4 23.92 3.38 -9.28
N PRO A 5 22.81 3.25 -10.05
CA PRO A 5 21.52 2.86 -9.49
C PRO A 5 21.57 1.48 -8.82
N VAL A 6 22.40 0.56 -9.32
CA VAL A 6 22.65 -0.76 -8.73
C VAL A 6 23.27 -0.63 -7.33
N GLU A 7 24.32 0.18 -7.19
CA GLU A 7 24.95 0.44 -5.89
C GLU A 7 24.01 1.16 -4.94
N LEU A 8 23.17 2.07 -5.45
CA LEU A 8 22.16 2.74 -4.64
C LEU A 8 21.16 1.71 -4.08
N LEU A 9 20.61 0.85 -4.91
CA LEU A 9 19.69 -0.18 -4.46
C LEU A 9 20.34 -1.14 -3.45
N GLN A 10 21.58 -1.59 -3.71
CA GLN A 10 22.32 -2.41 -2.76
C GLN A 10 22.52 -1.71 -1.41
N HIS A 11 22.79 -0.40 -1.43
CA HIS A 11 22.92 0.39 -0.22
C HIS A 11 21.59 0.43 0.57
N LEU A 12 20.46 0.67 -0.13
CA LEU A 12 19.15 0.72 0.48
C LEU A 12 18.72 -0.63 1.08
N ILE A 13 18.98 -1.76 0.38
CA ILE A 13 18.66 -3.11 0.88
C ILE A 13 19.45 -3.42 2.16
N ARG A 14 20.73 -3.03 2.23
CA ARG A 14 21.60 -3.26 3.40
C ARG A 14 21.19 -2.49 4.64
N ILE A 15 20.29 -1.52 4.53
CA ILE A 15 19.69 -0.84 5.68
C ILE A 15 18.36 -1.54 5.99
N PRO A 16 18.27 -2.35 7.06
CA PRO A 16 17.03 -2.99 7.45
C PRO A 16 15.97 -1.93 7.77
N SER A 17 14.81 -2.01 7.13
CA SER A 17 13.68 -1.13 7.38
C SER A 17 12.37 -1.91 7.57
N VAL A 18 12.49 -3.08 8.21
CA VAL A 18 11.33 -3.92 8.54
C VAL A 18 10.35 -3.11 9.39
N ASN A 19 9.07 -3.15 9.00
CA ASN A 19 8.01 -2.44 9.70
C ASN A 19 7.95 -2.89 11.18
N PRO A 20 8.04 -1.96 12.15
CA PRO A 20 8.01 -2.30 13.58
C PRO A 20 6.70 -2.95 14.04
N ASP A 21 5.60 -2.76 13.31
CA ASP A 21 4.30 -3.38 13.60
C ASP A 21 4.20 -4.81 13.04
N ASP A 22 5.21 -5.27 12.28
CA ASP A 22 5.31 -6.65 11.80
C ASP A 22 5.52 -7.61 12.98
N LYS A 23 4.71 -8.66 13.04
CA LYS A 23 4.71 -9.63 14.12
C LYS A 23 5.78 -10.73 13.97
N SER A 24 6.64 -10.65 12.97
CA SER A 24 7.70 -11.65 12.69
C SER A 24 8.79 -11.73 13.76
N GLY A 25 8.81 -10.79 14.73
CA GLY A 25 9.77 -10.78 15.84
C GLY A 25 11.13 -10.18 15.50
N PHE A 26 11.33 -9.66 14.29
CA PHE A 26 12.57 -8.95 13.93
C PHE A 26 12.66 -7.63 14.74
N ARG A 27 13.74 -7.49 15.51
CA ARG A 27 14.00 -6.31 16.37
C ARG A 27 15.19 -5.51 15.86
N GLY A 28 15.14 -5.07 14.64
CA GLY A 28 16.21 -4.25 14.06
C GLY A 28 15.70 -3.43 12.91
N GLY A 29 16.16 -2.20 12.80
CA GLY A 29 15.80 -1.34 11.71
C GLY A 29 14.62 -0.41 12.02
N GLY A 30 13.58 -0.48 11.19
CA GLY A 30 12.52 0.52 11.12
C GLY A 30 12.88 1.62 10.13
N GLU A 31 11.92 2.46 9.84
CA GLU A 31 12.02 3.43 8.72
C GLU A 31 13.05 4.53 8.97
N LEU A 32 13.32 4.89 10.24
CA LEU A 32 14.17 6.04 10.60
C LEU A 32 15.59 5.95 10.02
N ALA A 33 16.23 4.78 10.16
CA ALA A 33 17.61 4.61 9.66
C ALA A 33 17.70 4.78 8.15
N LEU A 34 16.72 4.24 7.41
CA LEU A 34 16.64 4.41 5.97
C LEU A 34 16.35 5.86 5.60
N ALA A 35 15.38 6.51 6.27
CA ALA A 35 15.04 7.91 6.06
C ALA A 35 16.24 8.85 6.30
N GLN A 36 17.00 8.62 7.37
CA GLN A 36 18.22 9.38 7.66
C GLN A 36 19.31 9.19 6.60
N SER A 37 19.51 7.95 6.14
CA SER A 37 20.47 7.67 5.06
C SER A 37 20.08 8.33 3.74
N LEU A 38 18.78 8.33 3.41
CA LEU A 38 18.25 9.01 2.24
C LEU A 38 18.38 10.52 2.37
N ALA A 39 18.12 11.10 3.54
CA ALA A 39 18.29 12.53 3.80
C ALA A 39 19.73 12.96 3.52
N GLN A 40 20.72 12.21 4.04
CA GLN A 40 22.14 12.48 3.77
C GLN A 40 22.51 12.35 2.28
N TRP A 41 21.91 11.41 1.57
CA TRP A 41 22.16 11.20 0.13
C TRP A 41 21.57 12.33 -0.72
N LEU A 42 20.41 12.88 -0.33
CA LEU A 42 19.69 13.96 -1.01
C LEU A 42 20.20 15.34 -0.64
N GLU A 43 20.97 15.49 0.44
CA GLU A 43 21.45 16.77 0.95
C GLU A 43 22.28 17.52 -0.10
N GLY A 44 21.89 18.76 -0.40
CA GLY A 44 22.55 19.59 -1.40
C GLY A 44 21.94 20.99 -1.52
N PRO A 45 22.62 21.92 -2.20
CA PRO A 45 22.21 23.34 -2.24
C PRO A 45 20.87 23.59 -2.94
N ASN A 46 20.36 22.62 -3.70
CA ASN A 46 19.12 22.72 -4.47
C ASN A 46 18.05 21.72 -4.01
N CYS A 47 18.18 21.17 -2.82
CA CYS A 47 17.22 20.22 -2.27
C CYS A 47 16.99 20.53 -0.79
N GLU A 48 15.75 20.86 -0.44
CA GLU A 48 15.32 20.99 0.95
C GLU A 48 14.83 19.60 1.41
N VAL A 49 15.50 19.03 2.41
CA VAL A 49 15.16 17.70 2.93
C VAL A 49 14.76 17.81 4.40
N PHE A 50 13.65 17.19 4.77
CA PHE A 50 13.23 17.11 6.17
C PHE A 50 12.52 15.78 6.47
N LEU A 51 12.63 15.39 7.74
CA LEU A 51 11.94 14.22 8.29
C LEU A 51 10.66 14.73 8.99
N ASP A 52 9.52 14.31 8.45
CA ASP A 52 8.19 14.68 8.94
C ASP A 52 7.69 13.57 9.88
N GLU A 53 7.79 13.80 11.19
CA GLU A 53 7.46 12.78 12.19
C GLU A 53 5.97 12.47 12.23
N VAL A 54 5.60 11.27 11.80
CA VAL A 54 4.22 10.75 11.80
C VAL A 54 3.86 10.05 13.10
N LYS A 55 4.78 9.25 13.61
CA LYS A 55 4.74 8.59 14.93
C LYS A 55 6.11 8.72 15.59
N PRO A 56 6.24 8.64 16.92
CA PRO A 56 7.52 8.78 17.59
C PRO A 56 8.62 7.90 16.97
N GLY A 57 9.66 8.53 16.43
CA GLY A 57 10.77 7.85 15.76
C GLY A 57 10.44 7.23 14.40
N ARG A 58 9.28 7.50 13.81
CA ARG A 58 8.85 6.97 12.50
C ARG A 58 8.40 8.11 11.58
N PRO A 59 9.32 8.72 10.84
CA PRO A 59 9.01 9.83 9.94
C PRO A 59 8.68 9.37 8.52
N ASN A 60 7.95 10.21 7.79
CA ASN A 60 8.13 10.33 6.35
C ASN A 60 9.43 11.09 6.05
N LEU A 61 10.03 10.85 4.90
CA LEU A 61 11.06 11.71 4.35
C LEU A 61 10.46 12.55 3.22
N ILE A 62 10.67 13.86 3.25
CA ILE A 62 10.23 14.79 2.19
C ILE A 62 11.44 15.51 1.64
N ALA A 63 11.64 15.48 0.32
CA ALA A 63 12.68 16.18 -0.39
C ALA A 63 12.08 17.06 -1.49
N ARG A 64 12.29 18.39 -1.39
CA ARG A 64 11.81 19.42 -2.32
C ARG A 64 12.95 19.97 -3.14
N PHE A 65 12.81 19.94 -4.45
CA PHE A 65 13.83 20.42 -5.39
C PHE A 65 13.53 21.80 -5.98
N ALA A 66 12.34 22.33 -5.73
CA ALA A 66 11.91 23.64 -6.19
C ALA A 66 11.23 24.42 -5.06
N PRO A 67 11.29 25.78 -5.07
CA PRO A 67 10.64 26.58 -4.05
C PRO A 67 9.11 26.41 -4.04
N MET A 68 8.48 26.72 -2.91
CA MET A 68 7.01 26.72 -2.75
C MET A 68 6.43 28.03 -3.31
N ASP A 69 6.43 28.18 -4.63
CA ASP A 69 6.06 29.42 -5.36
C ASP A 69 4.70 29.36 -6.05
N GLY A 70 3.90 28.31 -5.75
CA GLY A 70 2.53 28.16 -6.27
C GLY A 70 2.42 27.47 -7.63
N ARG A 71 3.54 27.04 -8.24
CA ARG A 71 3.48 26.21 -9.45
C ARG A 71 2.87 24.84 -9.14
N PRO A 72 2.27 24.15 -10.13
CA PRO A 72 1.82 22.76 -9.97
C PRO A 72 2.95 21.86 -9.46
N ARG A 73 2.63 20.91 -8.58
CA ARG A 73 3.61 20.07 -7.92
C ARG A 73 3.20 18.61 -7.98
N ILE A 74 4.14 17.74 -8.33
CA ILE A 74 3.98 16.30 -8.43
C ILE A 74 4.89 15.65 -7.40
N LEU A 75 4.43 14.57 -6.75
CA LEU A 75 5.28 13.77 -5.91
C LEU A 75 5.65 12.44 -6.57
N LEU A 76 6.88 11.97 -6.35
CA LEU A 76 7.33 10.59 -6.53
C LEU A 76 7.42 9.96 -5.14
N GLY A 77 6.59 8.95 -4.86
CA GLY A 77 6.36 8.48 -3.50
C GLY A 77 6.46 6.98 -3.32
N PRO A 78 7.66 6.37 -3.09
CA PRO A 78 7.79 5.00 -2.61
C PRO A 78 7.58 4.92 -1.09
N HIS A 79 7.45 3.70 -0.53
CA HIS A 79 7.45 3.53 0.92
C HIS A 79 8.84 3.15 1.49
N LEU A 80 9.04 3.43 2.79
CA LEU A 80 10.30 3.20 3.52
C LEU A 80 10.38 1.79 4.10
N ASP A 81 9.26 1.28 4.58
CA ASP A 81 9.23 0.01 5.30
C ASP A 81 9.23 -1.20 4.38
N THR A 82 9.40 -2.35 4.96
CA THR A 82 9.26 -3.66 4.31
C THR A 82 8.53 -4.60 5.26
N VAL A 83 7.93 -5.67 4.73
CA VAL A 83 7.47 -6.79 5.56
C VAL A 83 8.61 -7.51 6.25
N GLY A 84 8.27 -8.40 7.19
CA GLY A 84 9.22 -9.21 7.96
C GLY A 84 10.08 -10.16 7.12
N VAL A 85 11.12 -10.68 7.76
CA VAL A 85 12.14 -11.53 7.12
C VAL A 85 12.17 -12.96 7.66
N ALA A 86 11.27 -13.32 8.59
CA ALA A 86 11.31 -14.60 9.28
C ALA A 86 11.15 -15.83 8.36
N ASN A 87 10.52 -15.67 7.22
CA ASN A 87 10.28 -16.71 6.22
C ASN A 87 11.31 -16.74 5.09
N MET A 88 12.33 -15.86 5.12
CA MET A 88 13.29 -15.78 4.01
C MET A 88 14.29 -16.94 4.02
N THR A 89 14.58 -17.45 2.84
CA THR A 89 15.55 -18.54 2.60
C THR A 89 16.94 -18.03 2.20
N ILE A 90 17.04 -16.72 1.94
CA ILE A 90 18.28 -16.01 1.61
C ILE A 90 18.62 -15.02 2.72
N ASP A 91 19.86 -14.50 2.74
CA ASP A 91 20.22 -13.39 3.60
C ASP A 91 19.43 -12.12 3.15
N PRO A 92 18.47 -11.63 3.97
CA PRO A 92 17.56 -10.57 3.55
C PRO A 92 18.22 -9.23 3.26
N PHE A 93 19.42 -8.98 3.79
CA PHE A 93 20.08 -7.67 3.70
C PHE A 93 21.45 -7.71 3.06
N SER A 94 21.85 -8.83 2.45
CA SER A 94 23.14 -8.96 1.74
C SER A 94 23.21 -8.09 0.50
N ALA A 95 22.08 -7.88 -0.19
CA ALA A 95 21.99 -7.24 -1.49
C ALA A 95 22.94 -7.91 -2.51
N GLU A 96 23.01 -9.24 -2.49
CA GLU A 96 23.85 -10.04 -3.38
C GLU A 96 23.43 -9.85 -4.83
N ILE A 97 24.43 -9.70 -5.71
CA ILE A 97 24.21 -9.76 -7.16
C ILE A 97 24.51 -11.17 -7.62
N ARG A 98 23.49 -11.85 -8.16
CA ARG A 98 23.61 -13.19 -8.72
C ARG A 98 22.67 -13.35 -9.90
N ASP A 99 23.15 -13.91 -11.00
CA ASP A 99 22.36 -14.20 -12.23
C ASP A 99 21.63 -12.97 -12.79
N GLY A 100 22.29 -11.79 -12.78
CA GLY A 100 21.70 -10.54 -13.26
C GLY A 100 20.59 -9.96 -12.37
N LYS A 101 20.48 -10.42 -11.13
CA LYS A 101 19.48 -10.02 -10.14
C LYS A 101 20.15 -9.48 -8.89
N ILE A 102 19.47 -8.58 -8.20
CA ILE A 102 19.83 -8.10 -6.86
C ILE A 102 18.82 -8.73 -5.89
N TRP A 103 19.34 -9.52 -4.94
CA TRP A 103 18.54 -10.29 -3.99
C TRP A 103 18.48 -9.61 -2.63
N GLY A 104 17.31 -9.63 -2.01
CA GLY A 104 17.11 -9.12 -0.65
C GLY A 104 15.70 -8.58 -0.42
N ARG A 105 15.32 -8.45 0.85
CA ARG A 105 14.04 -7.87 1.25
C ARG A 105 13.97 -6.41 0.82
N GLY A 106 12.86 -6.04 0.16
CA GLY A 106 12.66 -4.72 -0.41
C GLY A 106 13.29 -4.55 -1.80
N ALA A 107 13.94 -5.57 -2.37
CA ALA A 107 14.54 -5.44 -3.70
C ALA A 107 13.52 -5.05 -4.77
N SER A 108 12.33 -5.62 -4.73
CA SER A 108 11.18 -5.23 -5.56
C SER A 108 10.23 -4.31 -4.80
N ASP A 109 9.90 -4.64 -3.56
CA ASP A 109 8.85 -3.99 -2.78
C ASP A 109 9.44 -3.26 -1.56
N THR A 110 9.81 -1.96 -1.65
CA THR A 110 9.73 -1.07 -2.84
C THR A 110 11.03 -0.25 -3.01
N LYS A 111 12.18 -0.75 -2.47
CA LYS A 111 13.49 -0.07 -2.59
C LYS A 111 13.99 -0.04 -4.04
N GLY A 112 13.56 -0.98 -4.91
CA GLY A 112 13.84 -0.97 -6.33
C GLY A 112 13.20 0.24 -7.03
N PRO A 113 11.88 0.42 -6.98
CA PRO A 113 11.21 1.65 -7.41
C PRO A 113 11.81 2.91 -6.80
N MET A 114 12.11 2.90 -5.49
CA MET A 114 12.76 4.01 -4.78
C MET A 114 14.11 4.37 -5.39
N ALA A 115 14.98 3.40 -5.63
CA ALA A 115 16.29 3.62 -6.22
C ALA A 115 16.18 4.18 -7.65
N ALA A 116 15.22 3.68 -8.44
CA ALA A 116 14.98 4.16 -9.79
C ALA A 116 14.52 5.63 -9.82
N MET A 117 13.56 5.99 -8.97
CA MET A 117 13.07 7.38 -8.83
C MET A 117 14.18 8.33 -8.36
N LEU A 118 14.90 7.95 -7.31
CA LEU A 118 16.01 8.76 -6.77
C LEU A 118 17.13 8.98 -7.79
N TRP A 119 17.49 7.94 -8.53
CA TRP A 119 18.54 8.05 -9.54
C TRP A 119 18.10 8.93 -10.71
N ALA A 120 16.86 8.81 -11.16
CA ALA A 120 16.29 9.66 -12.19
C ALA A 120 16.26 11.14 -11.77
N LEU A 121 15.90 11.44 -10.51
CA LEU A 121 15.96 12.79 -9.95
C LEU A 121 17.40 13.33 -9.94
N ARG A 122 18.38 12.51 -9.57
CA ARG A 122 19.80 12.88 -9.60
C ARG A 122 20.30 13.21 -11.01
N GLU A 123 19.96 12.37 -12.00
CA GLU A 123 20.36 12.61 -13.40
C GLU A 123 19.77 13.91 -13.96
N ASN A 124 18.56 14.27 -13.53
CA ASN A 124 17.86 15.47 -13.98
C ASN A 124 17.95 16.65 -13.00
N ALA A 125 18.83 16.59 -12.00
CA ALA A 125 18.93 17.60 -10.94
C ALA A 125 19.09 19.04 -11.45
N HIS A 126 19.72 19.22 -12.63
CA HIS A 126 19.89 20.50 -13.30
C HIS A 126 18.60 21.13 -13.84
N LEU A 127 17.53 20.34 -14.01
CA LEU A 127 16.22 20.80 -14.48
C LEU A 127 15.26 21.13 -13.32
N LEU A 128 15.32 20.38 -12.21
CA LEU A 128 14.26 20.29 -11.20
C LEU A 128 13.84 21.64 -10.62
N ARG A 129 14.79 22.59 -10.45
CA ARG A 129 14.53 23.88 -9.81
C ARG A 129 13.62 24.78 -10.64
N ASP A 130 13.83 24.80 -11.96
CA ASP A 130 13.25 25.79 -12.86
C ASP A 130 12.15 25.22 -13.78
N MET A 131 11.75 23.98 -13.55
CA MET A 131 10.67 23.33 -14.31
C MET A 131 9.32 24.04 -14.08
N PRO A 132 8.41 24.05 -15.10
CA PRO A 132 7.07 24.62 -14.95
C PRO A 132 6.21 23.83 -13.94
N VAL A 133 6.52 22.57 -13.74
CA VAL A 133 5.90 21.67 -12.73
C VAL A 133 7.00 21.22 -11.77
N ALA A 134 6.85 21.51 -10.48
CA ALA A 134 7.79 21.02 -9.47
C ALA A 134 7.64 19.51 -9.25
N VAL A 135 8.75 18.82 -9.05
CA VAL A 135 8.78 17.40 -8.70
C VAL A 135 9.44 17.23 -7.36
N ASP A 136 8.77 16.63 -6.39
CA ASP A 136 9.29 16.30 -5.08
C ASP A 136 9.38 14.80 -4.88
N PHE A 137 10.22 14.37 -3.96
CA PHE A 137 10.33 13.00 -3.53
C PHE A 137 9.82 12.87 -2.09
N VAL A 138 8.93 11.89 -1.86
CA VAL A 138 8.36 11.63 -0.53
C VAL A 138 8.42 10.14 -0.26
N ALA A 139 9.19 9.69 0.73
CA ALA A 139 9.19 8.30 1.13
C ALA A 139 8.28 8.10 2.36
N PHE A 140 7.26 7.28 2.22
CA PHE A 140 6.22 7.08 3.21
C PHE A 140 6.59 5.99 4.22
N MET A 141 6.26 6.22 5.50
CA MET A 141 6.38 5.20 6.55
C MET A 141 5.10 4.35 6.64
N ALA A 142 5.26 3.09 7.07
CA ALA A 142 4.20 2.15 7.41
C ALA A 142 3.17 1.84 6.30
N GLU A 143 3.61 1.71 5.04
CA GLU A 143 2.76 1.21 3.97
C GLU A 143 2.25 -0.20 4.29
N GLU A 144 3.15 -1.09 4.72
CA GLU A 144 2.90 -2.50 5.02
C GLU A 144 1.99 -2.72 6.27
N SER A 145 1.71 -1.63 7.01
CA SER A 145 0.86 -1.71 8.20
C SER A 145 0.13 -0.40 8.50
N GLY A 146 -1.04 -0.23 7.93
CA GLY A 146 -1.94 0.87 8.30
C GLY A 146 -1.74 2.18 7.55
N GLN A 147 -0.74 2.31 6.66
CA GLN A 147 -0.50 3.44 5.74
C GLN A 147 -0.54 4.82 6.45
N TRP A 148 0.08 4.89 7.62
CA TRP A 148 0.07 6.11 8.43
C TRP A 148 0.80 7.27 7.76
N GLY A 149 1.87 6.98 7.01
CA GLY A 149 2.68 7.96 6.31
C GLY A 149 1.89 8.71 5.25
N SER A 150 1.24 8.00 4.34
CA SER A 150 0.44 8.62 3.27
C SER A 150 -0.80 9.32 3.79
N LYS A 151 -1.46 8.79 4.85
CA LYS A 151 -2.59 9.46 5.52
C LYS A 151 -2.17 10.79 6.11
N HIS A 152 -1.09 10.81 6.89
CA HIS A 152 -0.54 12.02 7.48
C HIS A 152 -0.13 13.04 6.43
N PHE A 153 0.58 12.58 5.39
CA PHE A 153 1.00 13.45 4.29
C PHE A 153 -0.20 14.05 3.54
N ALA A 154 -1.20 13.25 3.23
CA ALA A 154 -2.42 13.71 2.56
C ALA A 154 -3.12 14.81 3.34
N GLU A 155 -3.20 14.67 4.67
CA GLU A 155 -3.83 15.65 5.57
C GLU A 155 -3.04 16.95 5.70
N HIS A 156 -1.70 16.87 5.85
CA HIS A 156 -0.88 18.03 6.20
C HIS A 156 -0.23 18.71 4.99
N HIS A 157 0.09 17.96 3.94
CA HIS A 157 0.83 18.44 2.76
C HIS A 157 0.09 18.28 1.44
N GLY A 158 -0.94 17.44 1.39
CA GLY A 158 -1.61 17.02 0.15
C GLY A 158 -2.09 18.18 -0.72
N HIS A 159 -2.56 19.28 -0.09
CA HIS A 159 -3.08 20.45 -0.78
C HIS A 159 -2.04 21.19 -1.68
N HIS A 160 -0.77 20.86 -1.58
CA HIS A 160 0.29 21.40 -2.43
C HIS A 160 0.47 20.61 -3.74
N TYR A 161 -0.10 19.43 -3.85
CA TYR A 161 0.19 18.49 -4.94
C TYR A 161 -1.01 18.30 -5.86
N THR A 162 -0.72 18.24 -7.16
CA THR A 162 -1.72 18.06 -8.22
C THR A 162 -1.73 16.65 -8.77
N PHE A 163 -0.70 15.85 -8.48
CA PHE A 163 -0.59 14.45 -8.89
C PHE A 163 0.43 13.68 -8.03
N ALA A 164 0.21 12.37 -7.87
CA ALA A 164 1.14 11.48 -7.19
C ALA A 164 1.49 10.25 -8.04
N VAL A 165 2.79 9.93 -8.07
CA VAL A 165 3.35 8.74 -8.71
C VAL A 165 3.93 7.86 -7.61
N ILE A 166 3.23 6.80 -7.25
CA ILE A 166 3.62 5.92 -6.16
C ILE A 166 4.48 4.77 -6.68
N GLY A 167 5.61 4.55 -6.02
CA GLY A 167 6.61 3.56 -6.42
C GLY A 167 6.23 2.17 -5.96
N GLU A 168 5.64 1.36 -6.85
CA GLU A 168 5.27 -0.03 -6.60
C GLU A 168 5.85 -0.94 -7.69
N PRO A 169 6.12 -2.24 -7.42
CA PRO A 169 6.73 -3.15 -8.40
C PRO A 169 5.70 -3.64 -9.43
N THR A 170 5.42 -2.80 -10.43
CA THR A 170 4.37 -3.04 -11.44
C THR A 170 4.90 -3.51 -12.79
N SER A 171 6.19 -3.86 -12.89
CA SER A 171 6.88 -4.14 -14.16
C SER A 171 6.79 -2.96 -15.15
N LEU A 172 6.74 -1.73 -14.62
CA LEU A 172 6.56 -0.46 -15.36
C LEU A 172 5.23 -0.32 -16.10
N ASP A 173 4.23 -1.13 -15.78
CA ASP A 173 2.84 -0.86 -16.16
C ASP A 173 2.26 0.21 -15.21
N ILE A 174 1.43 1.12 -15.74
CA ILE A 174 0.76 2.15 -14.94
C ILE A 174 -0.50 1.55 -14.33
N VAL A 175 -0.50 1.33 -13.02
CA VAL A 175 -1.69 0.96 -12.28
C VAL A 175 -2.46 2.23 -11.93
N TYR A 176 -3.58 2.47 -12.63
CA TYR A 176 -4.38 3.67 -12.48
C TYR A 176 -5.62 3.47 -11.60
N THR A 177 -5.98 2.22 -11.33
CA THR A 177 -7.12 1.87 -10.47
C THR A 177 -6.81 0.64 -9.61
N THR A 178 -7.20 0.69 -8.33
CA THR A 178 -7.00 -0.42 -7.36
C THR A 178 -8.25 -0.65 -6.55
N LYS A 179 -8.39 -1.85 -5.96
CA LYS A 179 -9.42 -2.09 -4.96
C LYS A 179 -9.00 -1.54 -3.60
N GLY A 180 -9.96 -0.98 -2.87
CA GLY A 180 -9.85 -0.76 -1.44
C GLY A 180 -10.15 -2.03 -0.64
N SER A 181 -10.16 -1.93 0.69
CA SER A 181 -10.45 -3.05 1.58
C SER A 181 -11.23 -2.62 2.81
N LEU A 182 -12.14 -3.48 3.29
CA LEU A 182 -12.69 -3.41 4.63
C LEU A 182 -12.28 -4.67 5.39
N TRP A 183 -11.59 -4.49 6.50
CA TRP A 183 -11.38 -5.55 7.49
C TRP A 183 -12.31 -5.31 8.66
N ALA A 184 -13.19 -6.27 8.94
CA ALA A 184 -14.13 -6.15 10.04
C ALA A 184 -14.16 -7.40 10.91
N THR A 185 -14.31 -7.19 12.24
CA THR A 185 -14.50 -8.25 13.21
C THR A 185 -15.96 -8.26 13.65
N LEU A 186 -16.62 -9.39 13.47
CA LEU A 186 -17.99 -9.66 13.86
C LEU A 186 -18.03 -10.55 15.09
N GLU A 187 -18.81 -10.17 16.08
CA GLU A 187 -19.05 -10.96 17.29
C GLU A 187 -20.49 -11.44 17.39
N ALA A 188 -20.66 -12.65 17.93
CA ALA A 188 -21.91 -13.17 18.42
C ALA A 188 -21.80 -13.47 19.92
N ARG A 189 -22.80 -13.04 20.67
CA ARG A 189 -22.92 -13.30 22.11
C ARG A 189 -24.00 -14.33 22.38
N GLY A 190 -23.76 -15.15 23.39
CA GLY A 190 -24.63 -16.19 23.84
C GLY A 190 -24.73 -16.25 25.36
N LYS A 191 -25.05 -17.45 25.88
CA LYS A 191 -25.13 -17.74 27.30
C LYS A 191 -24.50 -19.10 27.58
N ALA A 192 -23.51 -19.14 28.46
CA ALA A 192 -22.87 -20.40 28.86
C ALA A 192 -23.83 -21.30 29.65
N ALA A 193 -23.70 -22.60 29.39
CA ALA A 193 -24.39 -23.66 30.13
C ALA A 193 -23.61 -24.95 30.03
N HIS A 194 -23.91 -25.92 30.89
CA HIS A 194 -23.34 -27.26 30.78
C HIS A 194 -23.91 -27.98 29.55
N SER A 195 -23.06 -28.67 28.79
CA SER A 195 -23.45 -29.31 27.51
C SER A 195 -24.56 -30.38 27.64
N SER A 196 -24.76 -30.93 28.86
CA SER A 196 -25.87 -31.85 29.14
C SER A 196 -27.26 -31.15 29.30
N MET A 197 -27.29 -29.82 29.38
CA MET A 197 -28.50 -29.00 29.49
C MET A 197 -28.38 -27.80 28.53
N PRO A 198 -28.23 -28.03 27.22
CA PRO A 198 -27.94 -26.96 26.26
C PRO A 198 -29.12 -25.96 26.14
N GLU A 199 -30.33 -26.36 26.50
CA GLU A 199 -31.52 -25.52 26.51
C GLU A 199 -31.44 -24.37 27.56
N LYS A 200 -30.55 -24.46 28.53
CA LYS A 200 -30.31 -23.40 29.52
C LYS A 200 -29.32 -22.33 29.05
N GLY A 201 -28.66 -22.60 27.92
CA GLY A 201 -27.68 -21.74 27.31
C GLY A 201 -28.11 -21.21 25.95
N GLU A 202 -27.25 -20.36 25.38
CA GLU A 202 -27.36 -19.89 24.00
C GLU A 202 -26.01 -20.02 23.33
N ASN A 203 -25.92 -20.89 22.35
CA ASN A 203 -24.64 -21.22 21.68
C ASN A 203 -24.22 -20.12 20.71
N ALA A 204 -23.23 -19.32 21.09
CA ALA A 204 -22.68 -18.21 20.29
C ALA A 204 -21.99 -18.72 19.00
N VAL A 205 -21.33 -19.86 19.05
CA VAL A 205 -20.66 -20.47 17.87
C VAL A 205 -21.70 -20.81 16.82
N MET A 206 -22.82 -21.41 17.21
CA MET A 206 -23.90 -21.75 16.27
C MET A 206 -24.67 -20.52 15.78
N LYS A 207 -24.83 -19.49 16.63
CA LYS A 207 -25.39 -18.19 16.21
C LYS A 207 -24.52 -17.56 15.12
N LEU A 208 -23.20 -17.45 15.37
CA LEU A 208 -22.25 -16.89 14.42
C LEU A 208 -22.22 -17.69 13.11
N ALA A 209 -22.11 -19.01 13.16
CA ALA A 209 -22.04 -19.88 11.98
C ALA A 209 -23.27 -19.72 11.06
N ARG A 210 -24.48 -19.68 11.63
CA ARG A 210 -25.72 -19.50 10.86
C ARG A 210 -25.81 -18.09 10.28
N ALA A 211 -25.48 -17.08 11.07
CA ALA A 211 -25.51 -15.69 10.63
C ALA A 211 -24.51 -15.40 9.52
N LEU A 212 -23.25 -15.89 9.64
CA LEU A 212 -22.21 -15.74 8.62
C LEU A 212 -22.58 -16.43 7.30
N GLY A 213 -23.11 -17.64 7.32
CA GLY A 213 -23.51 -18.33 6.10
C GLY A 213 -24.64 -17.61 5.33
N SER A 214 -25.54 -16.92 6.04
CA SER A 214 -26.59 -16.09 5.44
C SER A 214 -26.02 -14.74 4.95
N LEU A 215 -25.18 -14.12 5.75
CA LEU A 215 -24.54 -12.85 5.45
C LEU A 215 -23.63 -12.93 4.24
N GLU A 216 -22.79 -13.98 4.15
CA GLU A 216 -21.89 -14.20 3.02
C GLU A 216 -22.66 -14.27 1.70
N LYS A 217 -23.72 -15.09 1.64
CA LYS A 217 -24.57 -15.21 0.43
C LYS A 217 -25.22 -13.89 0.05
N TYR A 218 -25.72 -13.15 1.04
CA TYR A 218 -26.31 -11.84 0.82
C TYR A 218 -25.28 -10.87 0.26
N LEU A 219 -24.09 -10.76 0.89
CA LEU A 219 -23.02 -9.89 0.45
C LEU A 219 -22.49 -10.27 -0.94
N GLN A 220 -22.26 -11.56 -1.22
CA GLN A 220 -21.83 -12.03 -2.55
C GLN A 220 -22.79 -11.56 -3.64
N LEU A 221 -24.10 -11.65 -3.41
CA LEU A 221 -25.11 -11.19 -4.37
C LEU A 221 -25.11 -9.66 -4.51
N ARG A 222 -25.04 -8.93 -3.41
CA ARG A 222 -25.08 -7.45 -3.43
C ARG A 222 -23.83 -6.85 -4.04
N LEU A 223 -22.65 -7.44 -3.80
CA LEU A 223 -21.36 -6.97 -4.28
C LEU A 223 -21.20 -7.11 -5.81
N GLN A 224 -21.95 -7.99 -6.47
CA GLN A 224 -21.98 -8.10 -7.93
C GLN A 224 -22.48 -6.82 -8.63
N ALA A 225 -23.30 -6.01 -7.95
CA ALA A 225 -23.78 -4.74 -8.49
C ALA A 225 -22.68 -3.66 -8.59
N TYR A 226 -21.53 -3.87 -7.94
CA TYR A 226 -20.43 -2.90 -7.89
C TYR A 226 -19.27 -3.39 -8.75
N GLU A 227 -19.51 -3.44 -10.06
CA GLU A 227 -18.53 -3.88 -11.05
C GLU A 227 -17.74 -2.71 -11.61
N HIS A 228 -16.41 -2.85 -11.61
CA HIS A 228 -15.50 -1.96 -12.33
C HIS A 228 -15.02 -2.64 -13.62
N PRO A 229 -14.94 -1.93 -14.77
CA PRO A 229 -14.60 -2.56 -16.06
C PRO A 229 -13.28 -3.33 -16.08
N VAL A 230 -12.32 -2.92 -15.26
CA VAL A 230 -10.97 -3.52 -15.19
C VAL A 230 -10.77 -4.39 -13.95
N LEU A 231 -11.33 -3.97 -12.79
CA LEU A 231 -11.14 -4.67 -11.51
C LEU A 231 -12.17 -5.79 -11.27
N GLY A 232 -13.22 -5.87 -12.09
CA GLY A 232 -14.36 -6.75 -11.85
C GLY A 232 -15.16 -6.32 -10.62
N HIS A 233 -15.82 -7.28 -9.94
CA HIS A 233 -16.69 -7.01 -8.81
C HIS A 233 -15.94 -6.81 -7.48
N SER A 234 -16.60 -6.14 -6.54
CA SER A 234 -16.23 -6.22 -5.12
C SER A 234 -16.42 -7.66 -4.61
N THR A 235 -15.61 -8.07 -3.62
CA THR A 235 -15.61 -9.45 -3.12
C THR A 235 -15.64 -9.48 -1.60
N VAL A 236 -16.12 -10.59 -1.01
CA VAL A 236 -16.08 -10.85 0.43
C VAL A 236 -15.38 -12.18 0.72
N ASN A 237 -14.58 -12.21 1.77
CA ASN A 237 -13.94 -13.40 2.31
C ASN A 237 -14.08 -13.43 3.83
N ILE A 238 -14.44 -14.58 4.40
CA ILE A 238 -14.41 -14.82 5.84
C ILE A 238 -13.08 -15.51 6.16
N GLY A 239 -12.12 -14.74 6.70
CA GLY A 239 -10.75 -15.21 6.90
C GLY A 239 -10.53 -16.00 8.19
N THR A 240 -11.25 -15.66 9.27
CA THR A 240 -11.13 -16.35 10.56
C THR A 240 -12.47 -16.63 11.19
N PHE A 241 -12.53 -17.71 11.97
CA PHE A 241 -13.68 -18.09 12.79
C PHE A 241 -13.18 -18.71 14.08
N GLN A 242 -13.58 -18.15 15.23
CA GLN A 242 -13.12 -18.60 16.56
C GLN A 242 -14.28 -18.54 17.55
N GLY A 243 -14.31 -19.50 18.50
CA GLY A 243 -15.31 -19.48 19.57
C GLY A 243 -15.29 -20.74 20.42
N GLY A 244 -15.85 -20.61 21.62
CA GLY A 244 -15.88 -21.68 22.60
C GLY A 244 -14.53 -21.94 23.28
N THR A 245 -14.56 -22.69 24.39
CA THR A 245 -13.37 -23.02 25.20
C THR A 245 -13.21 -24.51 25.41
N ARG A 246 -14.31 -25.27 25.59
CA ARG A 246 -14.32 -26.72 25.83
C ARG A 246 -15.60 -27.34 25.25
N ALA A 247 -15.50 -28.58 24.81
CA ALA A 247 -16.62 -29.32 24.21
C ALA A 247 -17.82 -29.53 25.16
N ASN A 248 -17.61 -29.54 26.48
CA ASN A 248 -18.64 -29.73 27.48
C ASN A 248 -19.27 -28.45 28.03
N ILE A 249 -19.05 -27.31 27.35
CA ILE A 249 -19.64 -26.00 27.68
C ILE A 249 -20.35 -25.45 26.45
N VAL A 250 -21.59 -24.98 26.58
CA VAL A 250 -22.28 -24.19 25.57
C VAL A 250 -21.54 -22.85 25.48
N PRO A 251 -20.96 -22.48 24.32
CA PRO A 251 -20.16 -21.27 24.22
C PRO A 251 -21.02 -19.99 24.26
N ASP A 252 -20.58 -19.01 25.03
CA ASP A 252 -21.23 -17.70 25.17
C ASP A 252 -20.58 -16.60 24.31
N PHE A 253 -19.48 -16.93 23.62
CA PHE A 253 -18.75 -16.03 22.74
C PHE A 253 -18.24 -16.72 21.48
N ALA A 254 -18.35 -16.02 20.35
CA ALA A 254 -17.70 -16.37 19.09
C ALA A 254 -17.44 -15.12 18.27
N GLN A 255 -16.36 -15.12 17.48
CA GLN A 255 -15.99 -14.03 16.58
C GLN A 255 -15.52 -14.56 15.23
N ALA A 256 -15.62 -13.70 14.20
CA ALA A 256 -15.09 -13.94 12.87
C ALA A 256 -14.50 -12.65 12.31
N GLN A 257 -13.48 -12.76 11.47
CA GLN A 257 -12.97 -11.64 10.70
C GLN A 257 -13.28 -11.84 9.23
N LEU A 258 -13.70 -10.77 8.59
CA LEU A 258 -13.97 -10.73 7.16
C LEU A 258 -13.15 -9.63 6.47
N ASP A 259 -12.87 -9.86 5.18
CA ASP A 259 -12.27 -8.92 4.24
C ASP A 259 -13.27 -8.67 3.11
N ILE A 260 -13.62 -7.40 2.85
CA ILE A 260 -14.38 -7.01 1.67
C ILE A 260 -13.45 -6.18 0.79
N ARG A 261 -13.21 -6.63 -0.45
CA ARG A 261 -12.49 -5.83 -1.44
C ARG A 261 -13.45 -4.84 -2.12
N ILE A 262 -13.06 -3.58 -2.13
CA ILE A 262 -13.92 -2.45 -2.47
C ILE A 262 -13.55 -1.92 -3.85
N THR A 263 -14.48 -1.96 -4.80
CA THR A 263 -14.32 -1.27 -6.08
C THR A 263 -14.62 0.23 -5.92
N PRO A 264 -14.14 1.10 -6.83
CA PRO A 264 -14.52 2.51 -6.85
C PRO A 264 -16.04 2.74 -6.80
N GLN A 265 -16.83 1.90 -7.48
CA GLN A 265 -18.29 1.97 -7.50
C GLN A 265 -18.91 1.73 -6.13
N LEU A 266 -18.42 0.76 -5.35
CA LEU A 266 -18.89 0.52 -3.99
C LEU A 266 -18.51 1.69 -3.07
N SER A 267 -17.30 2.22 -3.21
CA SER A 267 -16.84 3.37 -2.43
C SER A 267 -17.72 4.60 -2.66
N GLN A 268 -18.11 4.88 -3.91
CA GLN A 268 -19.01 5.98 -4.28
C GLN A 268 -20.43 5.82 -3.71
N GLN A 269 -20.83 4.62 -3.37
CA GLN A 269 -22.15 4.31 -2.77
C GLN A 269 -22.11 4.20 -1.23
N GLY A 270 -21.07 4.75 -0.60
CA GLY A 270 -20.93 4.81 0.85
C GLY A 270 -19.98 3.77 1.46
N GLY A 271 -19.35 2.93 0.64
CA GLY A 271 -18.32 1.97 1.08
C GLY A 271 -18.87 0.65 1.59
N ALA A 272 -17.94 -0.20 1.97
CA ALA A 272 -18.26 -1.57 2.39
C ALA A 272 -18.76 -1.64 3.84
N LEU A 273 -18.31 -0.73 4.71
CA LEU A 273 -18.78 -0.69 6.11
C LEU A 273 -20.27 -0.39 6.17
N LEU A 274 -20.72 0.63 5.46
CA LEU A 274 -22.15 0.97 5.39
C LEU A 274 -22.98 -0.18 4.81
N LEU A 275 -22.47 -0.86 3.76
CA LEU A 275 -23.13 -2.03 3.19
C LEU A 275 -23.25 -3.17 4.21
N LEU A 276 -22.19 -3.45 4.97
CA LEU A 276 -22.16 -4.48 6.00
C LEU A 276 -23.13 -4.17 7.16
N GLU A 277 -23.14 -2.93 7.66
CA GLU A 277 -24.06 -2.47 8.70
C GLU A 277 -25.52 -2.62 8.27
N ASN A 278 -25.81 -2.20 7.03
CA ASN A 278 -27.16 -2.34 6.46
C ASN A 278 -27.56 -3.80 6.33
N ALA A 279 -26.66 -4.68 5.85
CA ALA A 279 -26.92 -6.11 5.72
C ALA A 279 -27.27 -6.75 7.08
N ILE A 280 -26.48 -6.47 8.12
CA ILE A 280 -26.73 -6.99 9.48
C ILE A 280 -28.09 -6.52 10.00
N ARG A 281 -28.43 -5.25 9.79
CA ARG A 281 -29.70 -4.66 10.24
C ARG A 281 -30.89 -5.21 9.45
N GLU A 282 -30.85 -5.22 8.12
CA GLU A 282 -31.93 -5.67 7.25
C GLU A 282 -32.27 -7.15 7.45
N MET A 283 -31.25 -7.96 7.68
CA MET A 283 -31.40 -9.39 7.93
C MET A 283 -31.66 -9.71 9.40
N ALA A 284 -31.70 -8.71 10.29
CA ALA A 284 -31.86 -8.86 11.75
C ALA A 284 -30.88 -9.89 12.34
N LEU A 285 -29.62 -9.88 11.88
CA LEU A 285 -28.62 -10.85 12.32
C LEU A 285 -28.16 -10.53 13.75
N PRO A 286 -27.97 -11.56 14.61
CA PRO A 286 -27.50 -11.39 15.99
C PRO A 286 -25.97 -11.19 16.05
N LEU A 287 -25.45 -10.23 15.28
CA LEU A 287 -24.03 -9.90 15.13
C LEU A 287 -23.77 -8.46 15.52
N GLN A 288 -22.58 -8.21 16.06
CA GLN A 288 -22.06 -6.87 16.34
C GLN A 288 -20.72 -6.69 15.60
N ILE A 289 -20.54 -5.54 14.95
CA ILE A 289 -19.25 -5.11 14.43
C ILE A 289 -18.49 -4.49 15.59
N VAL A 290 -17.39 -5.12 16.03
CA VAL A 290 -16.61 -4.65 17.19
C VAL A 290 -15.33 -3.94 16.77
N ASN A 291 -14.87 -4.18 15.55
CA ASN A 291 -13.77 -3.47 14.92
C ASN A 291 -13.99 -3.42 13.41
N ALA A 292 -13.67 -2.29 12.81
CA ALA A 292 -13.72 -2.13 11.36
C ALA A 292 -12.65 -1.12 10.92
N HIS A 293 -11.94 -1.48 9.84
CA HIS A 293 -10.97 -0.62 9.21
C HIS A 293 -11.19 -0.65 7.70
N GLU A 294 -11.59 0.50 7.13
CA GLU A 294 -11.85 0.63 5.71
C GLU A 294 -10.81 1.52 5.03
N ASN A 295 -10.16 0.97 4.01
CA ASN A 295 -9.23 1.66 3.13
C ASN A 295 -9.91 1.95 1.79
N PRO A 296 -9.72 3.15 1.22
CA PRO A 296 -10.36 3.54 -0.03
C PRO A 296 -9.77 2.80 -1.23
N PRO A 297 -10.49 2.66 -2.34
CA PRO A 297 -9.91 2.35 -3.64
C PRO A 297 -9.19 3.56 -4.22
N MET A 298 -8.33 3.35 -5.22
CA MET A 298 -7.82 4.37 -6.12
C MET A 298 -8.51 4.25 -7.46
N ASP A 299 -8.81 5.41 -8.10
CA ASP A 299 -9.36 5.43 -9.46
C ASP A 299 -9.01 6.77 -10.13
N THR A 300 -8.01 6.76 -10.99
CA THR A 300 -7.51 7.94 -11.69
C THR A 300 -7.90 7.88 -13.15
N THR A 301 -8.39 9.00 -13.71
CA THR A 301 -8.82 9.07 -15.12
C THR A 301 -7.64 8.94 -16.07
N LEU A 302 -7.82 8.18 -17.15
CA LEU A 302 -6.76 7.89 -18.14
C LEU A 302 -6.38 9.11 -19.00
N ASP A 303 -7.21 10.14 -19.06
CA ASP A 303 -6.98 11.38 -19.79
C ASP A 303 -6.17 12.41 -18.99
N HIS A 304 -5.75 12.08 -17.76
CA HIS A 304 -4.95 12.99 -16.95
C HIS A 304 -3.59 13.27 -17.62
N PRO A 305 -3.19 14.55 -17.81
CA PRO A 305 -1.99 14.90 -18.58
C PRO A 305 -0.70 14.23 -18.06
N VAL A 306 -0.53 14.14 -16.75
CA VAL A 306 0.65 13.52 -16.13
C VAL A 306 0.71 12.01 -16.42
N LEU A 307 -0.44 11.31 -16.40
CA LEU A 307 -0.51 9.90 -16.75
C LEU A 307 -0.13 9.69 -18.23
N GLN A 308 -0.62 10.53 -19.12
CA GLN A 308 -0.26 10.48 -20.54
C GLN A 308 1.24 10.73 -20.77
N LEU A 309 1.86 11.67 -20.03
CA LEU A 309 3.30 11.90 -20.10
C LEU A 309 4.11 10.69 -19.62
N LEU A 310 3.67 10.05 -18.53
CA LEU A 310 4.29 8.79 -18.05
C LEU A 310 4.19 7.70 -19.13
N GLN A 311 3.03 7.52 -19.74
CA GLN A 311 2.83 6.53 -20.79
C GLN A 311 3.71 6.79 -22.02
N LEU A 312 3.89 8.05 -22.42
CA LEU A 312 4.75 8.45 -23.52
C LEU A 312 6.25 8.31 -23.20
N SER A 313 6.62 8.25 -21.93
CA SER A 313 8.01 8.18 -21.49
C SER A 313 8.66 6.81 -21.72
N ARG A 314 7.87 5.77 -22.02
CA ARG A 314 8.35 4.43 -22.38
C ARG A 314 7.39 3.76 -23.35
N GLU A 315 7.91 3.29 -24.49
CA GLU A 315 7.13 2.50 -25.45
C GLU A 315 6.65 1.18 -24.82
N GLY A 316 5.42 0.79 -25.08
CA GLY A 316 4.82 -0.45 -24.57
C GLY A 316 4.32 -0.38 -23.12
N THR A 317 4.40 0.76 -22.44
CA THR A 317 3.79 0.94 -21.12
C THR A 317 2.27 0.81 -21.22
N ARG A 318 1.71 -0.14 -20.48
CA ARG A 318 0.26 -0.40 -20.43
C ARG A 318 -0.36 0.34 -19.25
N THR A 319 -1.66 0.63 -19.34
CA THR A 319 -2.49 1.07 -18.23
C THR A 319 -3.33 -0.12 -17.73
N VAL A 320 -3.25 -0.43 -16.45
CA VAL A 320 -3.86 -1.63 -15.85
C VAL A 320 -4.55 -1.30 -14.52
N GLY A 321 -5.42 -2.20 -14.07
CA GLY A 321 -5.94 -2.19 -12.71
C GLY A 321 -5.25 -3.26 -11.86
N ALA A 322 -5.25 -3.07 -10.54
CA ALA A 322 -4.71 -4.04 -9.62
C ALA A 322 -5.67 -4.36 -8.45
N PRO A 323 -5.73 -5.62 -8.00
CA PRO A 323 -6.63 -6.03 -6.91
C PRO A 323 -6.10 -5.68 -5.52
N TRP A 324 -4.83 -5.27 -5.41
CA TRP A 324 -4.17 -4.90 -4.17
C TRP A 324 -4.38 -3.42 -3.82
N PHE A 325 -3.90 -3.01 -2.66
CA PHE A 325 -4.03 -1.69 -2.07
C PHE A 325 -2.63 -1.07 -1.89
N SER A 326 -2.51 0.27 -1.93
CA SER A 326 -1.27 1.00 -1.70
C SER A 326 -1.51 2.41 -1.12
N ASP A 327 -0.45 3.10 -0.76
CA ASP A 327 -0.45 4.51 -0.32
C ASP A 327 -1.15 5.47 -1.30
N ALA A 328 -1.14 5.15 -2.60
CA ALA A 328 -1.80 5.93 -3.65
C ALA A 328 -3.29 6.16 -3.38
N ALA A 329 -3.97 5.19 -2.74
CA ALA A 329 -5.39 5.28 -2.48
C ALA A 329 -5.74 6.36 -1.44
N HIS A 330 -4.90 6.60 -0.43
CA HIS A 330 -5.12 7.67 0.54
C HIS A 330 -4.91 9.05 -0.07
N LEU A 331 -3.92 9.20 -0.93
CA LEU A 331 -3.68 10.43 -1.68
C LEU A 331 -4.83 10.73 -2.66
N SER A 332 -5.28 9.70 -3.39
CA SER A 332 -6.44 9.79 -4.29
C SER A 332 -7.71 10.21 -3.53
N ARG A 333 -7.97 9.62 -2.36
CA ARG A 333 -9.10 10.00 -1.48
C ARG A 333 -9.02 11.46 -1.02
N ALA A 334 -7.81 12.00 -0.84
CA ALA A 334 -7.59 13.40 -0.48
C ALA A 334 -7.70 14.36 -1.68
N GLY A 335 -8.05 13.86 -2.87
CA GLY A 335 -8.23 14.67 -4.07
C GLY A 335 -6.97 14.86 -4.90
N ILE A 336 -5.91 14.09 -4.64
CA ILE A 336 -4.67 14.07 -5.42
C ILE A 336 -4.74 12.87 -6.38
N PRO A 337 -5.02 13.05 -7.67
CA PRO A 337 -4.97 11.96 -8.64
C PRO A 337 -3.65 11.20 -8.53
N SER A 338 -3.72 9.88 -8.40
CA SER A 338 -2.56 9.05 -8.06
C SER A 338 -2.50 7.82 -8.94
N ILE A 339 -1.29 7.32 -9.20
CA ILE A 339 -1.05 6.04 -9.88
C ILE A 339 0.09 5.30 -9.19
N CYS A 340 0.17 3.97 -9.43
CA CYS A 340 1.33 3.20 -9.02
C CYS A 340 2.13 2.77 -10.25
N ILE A 341 3.47 2.87 -10.17
CA ILE A 341 4.38 2.44 -11.22
C ILE A 341 5.80 2.25 -10.65
N GLY A 342 6.49 1.24 -11.13
CA GLY A 342 7.91 1.04 -10.85
C GLY A 342 8.46 -0.24 -11.44
N PRO A 343 9.80 -0.37 -11.46
CA PRO A 343 10.47 -1.59 -11.86
C PRO A 343 10.27 -2.71 -10.84
N GLY A 344 10.52 -3.94 -11.25
CA GLY A 344 10.27 -5.14 -10.45
C GLY A 344 8.86 -5.67 -10.63
N SER A 345 8.55 -6.80 -10.02
CA SER A 345 7.26 -7.50 -10.14
C SER A 345 6.60 -7.67 -8.78
N ILE A 346 5.28 -7.45 -8.73
CA ILE A 346 4.47 -7.72 -7.54
C ILE A 346 4.53 -9.22 -7.13
N ASP A 347 4.84 -10.12 -8.05
CA ASP A 347 5.02 -11.54 -7.75
C ASP A 347 6.23 -11.81 -6.83
N GLN A 348 7.12 -10.84 -6.68
CA GLN A 348 8.28 -10.89 -5.77
C GLN A 348 7.96 -10.31 -4.39
N ALA A 349 6.89 -9.52 -4.27
CA ALA A 349 6.49 -8.94 -2.99
C ALA A 349 6.21 -10.04 -1.97
N HIS A 350 6.74 -9.88 -0.73
CA HIS A 350 6.52 -10.77 0.42
C HIS A 350 7.03 -12.21 0.25
N THR A 351 7.79 -12.52 -0.81
CA THR A 351 8.35 -13.86 -1.05
C THR A 351 9.54 -14.18 -0.14
N GLU A 352 9.90 -15.47 -0.07
CA GLU A 352 11.03 -15.98 0.74
C GLU A 352 12.40 -15.74 0.10
N ASP A 353 12.41 -15.33 -1.17
CA ASP A 353 13.59 -15.14 -2.02
C ASP A 353 13.44 -13.95 -2.96
N GLU A 354 13.01 -12.82 -2.43
CA GLU A 354 12.75 -11.59 -3.16
C GLU A 354 13.96 -11.06 -3.91
N PHE A 355 13.75 -10.65 -5.16
CA PHE A 355 14.78 -10.04 -6.02
C PHE A 355 14.18 -9.02 -6.99
N ILE A 356 15.05 -8.19 -7.57
CA ILE A 356 14.78 -7.42 -8.79
C ILE A 356 15.86 -7.74 -9.86
N LYS A 357 15.47 -7.78 -11.13
CA LYS A 357 16.44 -7.86 -12.21
C LYS A 357 17.14 -6.51 -12.39
N ILE A 358 18.45 -6.54 -12.66
CA ILE A 358 19.20 -5.29 -12.89
C ILE A 358 18.65 -4.55 -14.12
N ASP A 359 18.29 -5.28 -15.18
CA ASP A 359 17.71 -4.66 -16.37
C ASP A 359 16.37 -3.96 -16.08
N ASP A 360 15.53 -4.55 -15.20
CA ASP A 360 14.25 -3.91 -14.79
C ASP A 360 14.51 -2.62 -14.01
N LEU A 361 15.49 -2.63 -13.09
CA LEU A 361 15.89 -1.43 -12.35
C LEU A 361 16.36 -0.31 -13.29
N LEU A 362 17.24 -0.64 -14.26
CA LEU A 362 17.76 0.33 -15.21
C LEU A 362 16.67 0.87 -16.14
N ALA A 363 15.74 0.00 -16.59
CA ALA A 363 14.59 0.43 -17.35
C ALA A 363 13.70 1.38 -16.55
N GLY A 364 13.55 1.19 -15.24
CA GLY A 364 12.86 2.09 -14.34
C GLY A 364 13.52 3.46 -14.26
N VAL A 365 14.86 3.50 -14.11
CA VAL A 365 15.63 4.75 -14.13
C VAL A 365 15.39 5.52 -15.43
N GLU A 366 15.51 4.85 -16.57
CA GLU A 366 15.30 5.46 -17.88
C GLU A 366 13.89 6.02 -18.03
N HIS A 367 12.88 5.24 -17.60
CA HIS A 367 11.48 5.67 -17.65
C HIS A 367 11.25 6.96 -16.83
N PHE A 368 11.67 6.99 -15.56
CA PHE A 368 11.51 8.16 -14.71
C PHE A 368 12.37 9.34 -15.17
N SER A 369 13.58 9.13 -15.68
CA SER A 369 14.41 10.19 -16.27
C SER A 369 13.73 10.85 -17.47
N ARG A 370 13.15 10.06 -18.38
CA ARG A 370 12.39 10.58 -19.53
C ARG A 370 11.12 11.30 -19.08
N PHE A 371 10.42 10.76 -18.09
CA PHE A 371 9.24 11.41 -17.53
C PHE A 371 9.57 12.80 -16.98
N ILE A 372 10.60 12.93 -16.15
CA ILE A 372 11.05 14.21 -15.60
C ILE A 372 11.45 15.17 -16.73
N SER A 373 12.19 14.71 -17.73
CA SER A 373 12.58 15.52 -18.90
C SER A 373 11.38 15.99 -19.71
N ASN A 374 10.31 15.18 -19.81
CA ASN A 374 9.09 15.56 -20.50
C ASN A 374 8.26 16.61 -19.72
N LEU A 375 8.27 16.56 -18.40
CA LEU A 375 7.65 17.57 -17.53
C LEU A 375 8.35 18.93 -17.60
N ALA A 376 9.60 18.98 -18.01
CA ALA A 376 10.41 20.21 -18.15
C ALA A 376 10.13 20.99 -19.47
N ARG A 377 9.37 20.38 -20.39
CA ARG A 377 9.02 21.00 -21.70
C ARG A 377 7.67 21.69 -21.65
#